data_634dfd6d7800c624c8aa8c1097a20bb2
#
_entry.id   634dfd6d7800c624c8aa8c1097a20bb2
#
_cell.length_a   1.000
_cell.length_b   1.000
_cell.length_c   1.000
_cell.angle_alpha   90.00
_cell.angle_beta   90.00
_cell.angle_gamma   90.00
#
_symmetry.space_group_name_H-M   'P 1'
#
loop_
_entity.id
_entity.type
_entity.pdbx_description
1 polymer ?
#
loop_
_entity_poly.entity_id
_entity_poly.type
_entity_poly.pdbx_seq_one_letter_code
_entity_poly.pdbx_strand_id
1 'polypeptide(L)'
;MKNARKQNISLLLFCTPALVVYILFKLYPALSGVFYSLTNWNGLKKEYDFVGLSNFIEILSDKYFWNSMWFTFKYVIVIVIVSNVAALTLGVAIESRRRAKGLYRTVFYMPNMISMVIGGYMWMFIFTKVLYYMADNWGWKFLDHSWIGDPKYSFIAIMIVAAWGAAGYLMIIYMAALQGVPANLKEAASIDGADSWQNFWKIVFPLIGHAITICVFWALNAGFQVFDVIYTL
;
A
#
# COMPACT_ATOMS: atom_id res chain seq x y z
N MET A 1 32.60 18.91 26.05
CA MET A 1 32.25 19.50 24.74
C MET A 1 33.08 18.99 23.53
N LYS A 2 34.42 18.87 23.61
CA LYS A 2 35.28 18.38 22.50
C LYS A 2 34.96 16.94 22.05
N ASN A 3 34.62 16.02 22.96
CA ASN A 3 34.30 14.62 22.62
C ASN A 3 32.95 14.49 21.88
N ALA A 4 31.92 15.23 22.29
CA ALA A 4 30.62 15.24 21.61
C ALA A 4 30.74 15.78 20.19
N ARG A 5 31.55 16.80 19.94
CA ARG A 5 31.80 17.35 18.61
C ARG A 5 32.53 16.36 17.70
N LYS A 6 33.53 15.62 18.21
CA LYS A 6 34.21 14.56 17.45
C LYS A 6 33.27 13.41 17.13
N GLN A 7 32.42 13.02 18.07
CA GLN A 7 31.42 11.96 17.86
C GLN A 7 30.39 12.34 16.78
N ASN A 8 29.92 13.58 16.81
CA ASN A 8 28.99 14.10 15.80
C ASN A 8 29.63 14.16 14.39
N ILE A 9 30.91 14.57 14.29
CA ILE A 9 31.64 14.57 13.00
C ILE A 9 31.83 13.14 12.49
N SER A 10 32.18 12.20 13.34
CA SER A 10 32.31 10.78 12.96
C SER A 10 30.98 10.20 12.46
N LEU A 11 29.86 10.52 13.13
CA LEU A 11 28.52 10.11 12.70
C LEU A 11 28.13 10.74 11.34
N LEU A 12 28.43 12.04 11.15
CA LEU A 12 28.19 12.71 9.87
C LEU A 12 28.99 12.07 8.73
N LEU A 13 30.29 11.79 8.95
CA LEU A 13 31.15 11.14 7.96
C LEU A 13 30.63 9.73 7.60
N PHE A 14 30.10 9.00 8.59
CA PHE A 14 29.50 7.69 8.35
C PHE A 14 28.22 7.76 7.51
N CYS A 15 27.40 8.80 7.71
CA CYS A 15 26.17 9.01 6.94
C CYS A 15 26.41 9.66 5.55
N THR A 16 27.59 10.28 5.33
CA THR A 16 27.88 11.03 4.11
C THR A 16 27.66 10.24 2.81
N PRO A 17 28.12 8.99 2.66
CA PRO A 17 27.89 8.24 1.43
C PRO A 17 26.41 8.08 1.10
N ALA A 18 25.59 7.74 2.10
CA ALA A 18 24.14 7.59 1.94
C ALA A 18 23.48 8.94 1.60
N LEU A 19 23.90 10.03 2.26
CA LEU A 19 23.39 11.37 1.99
C LEU A 19 23.73 11.84 0.58
N VAL A 20 24.95 11.57 0.09
CA VAL A 20 25.36 11.91 -1.29
C VAL A 20 24.47 11.20 -2.30
N VAL A 21 24.27 9.89 -2.15
CA VAL A 21 23.39 9.12 -3.02
C VAL A 21 21.95 9.64 -2.96
N TYR A 22 21.43 9.93 -1.78
CA TYR A 22 20.09 10.48 -1.60
C TYR A 22 19.93 11.85 -2.27
N ILE A 23 20.91 12.75 -2.10
CA ILE A 23 20.89 14.09 -2.70
C ILE A 23 20.92 13.98 -4.24
N LEU A 24 21.81 13.15 -4.80
CA LEU A 24 21.96 13.03 -6.25
C LEU A 24 20.75 12.36 -6.93
N PHE A 25 20.20 11.31 -6.34
CA PHE A 25 19.17 10.49 -7.00
C PHE A 25 17.74 10.77 -6.53
N LYS A 26 17.56 11.48 -5.42
CA LYS A 26 16.22 11.80 -4.91
C LYS A 26 15.98 13.30 -4.83
N LEU A 27 16.85 14.03 -4.14
CA LEU A 27 16.64 15.44 -3.87
C LEU A 27 16.87 16.31 -5.12
N TYR A 28 17.97 16.08 -5.83
CA TYR A 28 18.27 16.85 -7.06
C TYR A 28 17.19 16.69 -8.14
N PRO A 29 16.73 15.48 -8.53
CA PRO A 29 15.62 15.34 -9.46
C PRO A 29 14.32 15.98 -8.98
N ALA A 30 14.02 15.89 -7.68
CA ALA A 30 12.84 16.53 -7.11
C ALA A 30 12.89 18.06 -7.24
N LEU A 31 14.01 18.68 -6.88
CA LEU A 31 14.21 20.13 -7.02
C LEU A 31 14.21 20.56 -8.48
N SER A 32 14.83 19.77 -9.37
CA SER A 32 14.80 20.02 -10.81
C SER A 32 13.37 19.95 -11.37
N GLY A 33 12.56 18.98 -10.88
CA GLY A 33 11.15 18.88 -11.25
C GLY A 33 10.35 20.13 -10.85
N VAL A 34 10.58 20.65 -9.64
CA VAL A 34 9.96 21.91 -9.18
C VAL A 34 10.39 23.08 -10.09
N PHE A 35 11.66 23.17 -10.47
CA PHE A 35 12.12 24.21 -11.39
C PHE A 35 11.44 24.08 -12.76
N TYR A 36 11.48 22.89 -13.37
CA TYR A 36 10.87 22.64 -14.68
C TYR A 36 9.36 22.80 -14.70
N SER A 37 8.67 22.59 -13.58
CA SER A 37 7.22 22.83 -13.49
C SER A 37 6.80 24.30 -13.70
N LEU A 38 7.75 25.22 -13.55
CA LEU A 38 7.57 26.64 -13.80
C LEU A 38 7.99 27.08 -15.22
N THR A 39 8.32 26.12 -16.08
CA THR A 39 8.76 26.35 -17.47
C THR A 39 7.84 25.62 -18.45
N ASN A 40 7.93 25.98 -19.74
CA ASN A 40 7.24 25.28 -20.83
C ASN A 40 8.03 24.08 -21.37
N TRP A 41 8.98 23.55 -20.58
CA TRP A 41 9.81 22.44 -21.01
C TRP A 41 9.01 21.13 -21.13
N ASN A 42 9.10 20.50 -22.29
CA ASN A 42 8.39 19.24 -22.58
C ASN A 42 9.27 17.98 -22.47
N GLY A 43 10.47 18.10 -21.89
CA GLY A 43 11.40 16.98 -21.72
C GLY A 43 12.29 16.67 -22.94
N LEU A 44 12.02 17.23 -24.10
CA LEU A 44 12.70 16.93 -25.37
C LEU A 44 13.48 18.12 -25.94
N LYS A 45 12.93 19.31 -25.83
CA LYS A 45 13.54 20.54 -26.38
C LYS A 45 14.68 21.02 -25.48
N LYS A 46 15.73 21.56 -26.12
CA LYS A 46 16.86 22.20 -25.39
C LYS A 46 16.51 23.60 -24.88
N GLU A 47 15.62 24.29 -25.58
CA GLU A 47 15.21 25.65 -25.26
C GLU A 47 13.85 25.60 -24.56
N TYR A 48 13.73 26.34 -23.49
CA TYR A 48 12.49 26.49 -22.72
C TYR A 48 12.45 27.88 -22.09
N ASP A 49 11.23 28.38 -21.93
CA ASP A 49 10.95 29.66 -21.32
C ASP A 49 10.35 29.50 -19.94
N PHE A 50 10.59 30.48 -19.09
CA PHE A 50 9.96 30.54 -17.78
C PHE A 50 8.53 31.05 -17.90
N VAL A 51 7.53 30.23 -17.58
CA VAL A 51 6.10 30.55 -17.69
C VAL A 51 5.42 30.75 -16.32
N GLY A 52 6.20 30.69 -15.25
CA GLY A 52 5.68 30.87 -13.89
C GLY A 52 4.63 29.84 -13.53
N LEU A 53 3.48 30.29 -13.03
CA LEU A 53 2.38 29.41 -12.56
C LEU A 53 1.40 29.02 -13.66
N SER A 54 1.65 29.33 -14.93
CA SER A 54 0.72 29.06 -16.04
C SER A 54 0.32 27.59 -16.13
N ASN A 55 1.30 26.67 -16.02
CA ASN A 55 1.04 25.22 -16.02
C ASN A 55 0.09 24.78 -14.89
N PHE A 56 0.23 25.38 -13.71
CA PHE A 56 -0.63 25.08 -12.56
C PHE A 56 -2.05 25.59 -12.77
N ILE A 57 -2.21 26.76 -13.36
CA ILE A 57 -3.53 27.34 -13.67
C ILE A 57 -4.24 26.47 -14.72
N GLU A 58 -3.52 26.00 -15.74
CA GLU A 58 -4.05 25.10 -16.76
C GLU A 58 -4.53 23.78 -16.14
N ILE A 59 -3.69 23.12 -15.35
CA ILE A 59 -4.04 21.85 -14.66
C ILE A 59 -5.24 22.04 -13.72
N LEU A 60 -5.28 23.12 -12.94
CA LEU A 60 -6.41 23.36 -12.02
C LEU A 60 -7.72 23.69 -12.74
N SER A 61 -7.63 24.13 -14.00
CA SER A 61 -8.79 24.37 -14.87
C SER A 61 -9.24 23.12 -15.63
N ASP A 62 -8.42 22.06 -15.64
CA ASP A 62 -8.70 20.83 -16.37
C ASP A 62 -9.65 19.90 -15.59
N LYS A 63 -10.78 19.61 -16.19
CA LYS A 63 -11.79 18.69 -15.64
C LYS A 63 -11.27 17.25 -15.53
N TYR A 64 -10.39 16.83 -16.45
CA TYR A 64 -9.81 15.47 -16.41
C TYR A 64 -8.89 15.31 -15.23
N PHE A 65 -8.12 16.35 -14.89
CA PHE A 65 -7.29 16.37 -13.69
C PHE A 65 -8.11 16.13 -12.42
N TRP A 66 -9.21 16.86 -12.24
CA TRP A 66 -10.07 16.71 -11.07
C TRP A 66 -10.76 15.35 -11.00
N ASN A 67 -11.17 14.79 -12.14
CA ASN A 67 -11.75 13.46 -12.19
C ASN A 67 -10.71 12.39 -11.77
N SER A 68 -9.48 12.49 -12.27
CA SER A 68 -8.38 11.59 -11.91
C SER A 68 -7.98 11.73 -10.45
N MET A 69 -7.94 12.96 -9.94
CA MET A 69 -7.66 13.24 -8.53
C MET A 69 -8.72 12.62 -7.63
N TRP A 70 -10.01 12.82 -7.96
CA TRP A 70 -11.11 12.23 -7.21
C TRP A 70 -11.10 10.72 -7.23
N PHE A 71 -10.81 10.12 -8.39
CA PHE A 71 -10.64 8.67 -8.50
C PHE A 71 -9.50 8.16 -7.61
N THR A 72 -8.35 8.83 -7.63
CA THR A 72 -7.19 8.48 -6.81
C THR A 72 -7.50 8.57 -5.32
N PHE A 73 -8.13 9.63 -4.85
CA PHE A 73 -8.54 9.75 -3.44
C PHE A 73 -9.51 8.64 -3.03
N LYS A 74 -10.53 8.38 -3.86
CA LYS A 74 -11.46 7.28 -3.61
C LYS A 74 -10.74 5.93 -3.54
N TYR A 75 -9.83 5.68 -4.48
CA TYR A 75 -9.01 4.48 -4.51
C TYR A 75 -8.19 4.35 -3.22
N VAL A 76 -7.45 5.39 -2.85
CA VAL A 76 -6.56 5.36 -1.67
C VAL A 76 -7.35 5.08 -0.39
N ILE A 77 -8.47 5.76 -0.18
CA ILE A 77 -9.30 5.54 1.02
C ILE A 77 -9.76 4.08 1.08
N VAL A 78 -10.29 3.55 -0.02
CA VAL A 78 -10.81 2.18 -0.04
C VAL A 78 -9.70 1.16 0.13
N ILE A 79 -8.56 1.30 -0.57
CA ILE A 79 -7.47 0.33 -0.47
C ILE A 79 -6.80 0.33 0.90
N VAL A 80 -6.67 1.49 1.54
CA VAL A 80 -6.15 1.58 2.92
C VAL A 80 -7.04 0.79 3.87
N ILE A 81 -8.35 0.96 3.79
CA ILE A 81 -9.28 0.23 4.65
C ILE A 81 -9.25 -1.26 4.35
N VAL A 82 -9.43 -1.64 3.08
CA VAL A 82 -9.54 -3.04 2.66
C VAL A 82 -8.26 -3.83 2.97
N SER A 83 -7.09 -3.29 2.62
CA SER A 83 -5.82 -3.98 2.86
C SER A 83 -5.50 -4.12 4.35
N ASN A 84 -5.76 -3.09 5.17
CA ASN A 84 -5.53 -3.17 6.62
C ASN A 84 -6.50 -4.12 7.31
N VAL A 85 -7.79 -4.10 6.97
CA VAL A 85 -8.79 -5.03 7.50
C VAL A 85 -8.44 -6.47 7.12
N ALA A 86 -8.12 -6.71 5.85
CA ALA A 86 -7.71 -8.04 5.38
C ALA A 86 -6.44 -8.53 6.10
N ALA A 87 -5.41 -7.69 6.19
CA ALA A 87 -4.15 -8.02 6.82
C ALA A 87 -4.29 -8.29 8.32
N LEU A 88 -5.03 -7.46 9.05
CA LEU A 88 -5.29 -7.64 10.48
C LEU A 88 -6.09 -8.93 10.74
N THR A 89 -7.14 -9.17 9.95
CA THR A 89 -7.96 -10.38 10.04
C THR A 89 -7.13 -11.64 9.81
N LEU A 90 -6.31 -11.64 8.75
CA LEU A 90 -5.38 -12.73 8.46
C LEU A 90 -4.34 -12.90 9.59
N GLY A 91 -3.77 -11.80 10.08
CA GLY A 91 -2.80 -11.82 11.18
C GLY A 91 -3.37 -12.44 12.44
N VAL A 92 -4.56 -12.04 12.86
CA VAL A 92 -5.26 -12.59 14.02
C VAL A 92 -5.63 -14.07 13.80
N ALA A 93 -6.16 -14.42 12.62
CA ALA A 93 -6.54 -15.78 12.29
C ALA A 93 -5.34 -16.75 12.29
N ILE A 94 -4.18 -16.31 11.77
CA ILE A 94 -2.97 -17.13 11.75
C ILE A 94 -2.35 -17.21 13.14
N GLU A 95 -2.32 -16.08 13.88
CA GLU A 95 -1.73 -16.06 15.22
C GLU A 95 -2.51 -16.95 16.21
N SER A 96 -3.81 -17.09 16.05
CA SER A 96 -4.64 -18.00 16.85
C SER A 96 -4.38 -19.50 16.58
N ARG A 97 -3.71 -19.85 15.47
CA ARG A 97 -3.41 -21.26 15.14
C ARG A 97 -2.24 -21.79 15.96
N ARG A 98 -2.35 -23.04 16.42
CA ARG A 98 -1.26 -23.74 17.15
C ARG A 98 -0.23 -24.38 16.22
N ARG A 99 -0.66 -24.80 15.02
CA ARG A 99 0.19 -25.53 14.05
C ARG A 99 0.23 -24.79 12.71
N ALA A 100 1.31 -25.03 11.95
CA ALA A 100 1.49 -24.56 10.58
C ALA A 100 1.49 -23.01 10.39
N LYS A 101 1.71 -22.21 11.45
CA LYS A 101 1.79 -20.74 11.35
C LYS A 101 2.78 -20.28 10.27
N GLY A 102 3.95 -20.92 10.19
CA GLY A 102 4.98 -20.59 9.20
C GLY A 102 4.50 -20.82 7.76
N LEU A 103 3.79 -21.94 7.51
CA LEU A 103 3.25 -22.24 6.19
C LEU A 103 2.22 -21.20 5.76
N TYR A 104 1.24 -20.87 6.61
CA TYR A 104 0.25 -19.84 6.32
C TYR A 104 0.89 -18.48 6.07
N ARG A 105 1.88 -18.09 6.89
CA ARG A 105 2.64 -16.84 6.68
C ARG A 105 3.28 -16.82 5.30
N THR A 106 3.95 -17.89 4.88
CA THR A 106 4.60 -17.99 3.58
C THR A 106 3.58 -17.90 2.44
N VAL A 107 2.48 -18.66 2.50
CA VAL A 107 1.46 -18.69 1.46
C VAL A 107 0.81 -17.31 1.27
N PHE A 108 0.41 -16.64 2.35
CA PHE A 108 -0.22 -15.32 2.25
C PHE A 108 0.77 -14.18 1.94
N TYR A 109 2.07 -14.37 2.20
CA TYR A 109 3.08 -13.40 1.83
C TYR A 109 3.57 -13.57 0.38
N MET A 110 3.44 -14.75 -0.21
CA MET A 110 3.93 -15.07 -1.56
C MET A 110 3.49 -14.06 -2.64
N PRO A 111 2.24 -13.57 -2.67
CA PRO A 111 1.83 -12.55 -3.63
C PRO A 111 2.69 -11.29 -3.64
N ASN A 112 3.17 -10.86 -2.49
CA ASN A 112 4.00 -9.67 -2.37
C ASN A 112 5.40 -9.85 -3.00
N MET A 113 5.84 -11.10 -3.21
CA MET A 113 7.12 -11.41 -3.85
C MET A 113 7.04 -11.40 -5.38
N ILE A 114 5.83 -11.42 -5.94
CA ILE A 114 5.59 -11.38 -7.39
C ILE A 114 5.61 -9.92 -7.83
N SER A 115 6.31 -9.63 -8.95
CA SER A 115 6.23 -8.30 -9.55
C SER A 115 4.76 -7.92 -9.82
N MET A 116 4.36 -6.70 -9.46
CA MET A 116 2.98 -6.22 -9.67
C MET A 116 2.57 -6.25 -11.15
N VAL A 117 3.50 -6.05 -12.07
CA VAL A 117 3.24 -6.16 -13.52
C VAL A 117 2.85 -7.59 -13.90
N ILE A 118 3.61 -8.58 -13.44
CA ILE A 118 3.29 -10.01 -13.68
C ILE A 118 1.97 -10.38 -13.00
N GLY A 119 1.79 -9.95 -11.75
CA GLY A 119 0.55 -10.13 -11.00
C GLY A 119 -0.65 -9.54 -11.71
N GLY A 120 -0.53 -8.32 -12.27
CA GLY A 120 -1.58 -7.66 -13.04
C GLY A 120 -2.00 -8.47 -14.27
N TYR A 121 -1.04 -8.94 -15.09
CA TYR A 121 -1.35 -9.81 -16.24
C TYR A 121 -1.98 -11.14 -15.83
N MET A 122 -1.55 -11.77 -14.74
CA MET A 122 -2.20 -12.97 -14.20
C MET A 122 -3.66 -12.69 -13.84
N TRP A 123 -3.93 -11.61 -13.14
CA TRP A 123 -5.29 -11.22 -12.77
C TRP A 123 -6.13 -10.81 -13.98
N MET A 124 -5.56 -10.11 -14.97
CA MET A 124 -6.22 -9.81 -16.23
C MET A 124 -6.69 -11.10 -16.90
N PHE A 125 -5.84 -12.14 -16.96
CA PHE A 125 -6.24 -13.45 -17.48
C PHE A 125 -7.36 -14.08 -16.64
N ILE A 126 -7.29 -14.00 -15.31
CA ILE A 126 -8.33 -14.50 -14.42
C ILE A 126 -9.66 -13.80 -14.71
N PHE A 127 -9.68 -12.47 -14.74
CA PHE A 127 -10.89 -11.68 -14.96
C PHE A 127 -11.51 -11.87 -16.34
N THR A 128 -10.69 -12.03 -17.38
CA THR A 128 -11.17 -12.09 -18.76
C THR A 128 -11.46 -13.51 -19.26
N LYS A 129 -10.81 -14.52 -18.69
CA LYS A 129 -10.91 -15.92 -19.17
C LYS A 129 -11.46 -16.85 -18.11
N VAL A 130 -10.87 -16.87 -16.91
CA VAL A 130 -11.23 -17.86 -15.89
C VAL A 130 -12.62 -17.59 -15.32
N LEU A 131 -12.92 -16.34 -14.94
CA LEU A 131 -14.23 -15.99 -14.37
C LEU A 131 -15.36 -16.15 -15.42
N TYR A 132 -15.07 -15.79 -16.67
CA TYR A 132 -16.02 -16.00 -17.76
C TYR A 132 -16.30 -17.50 -17.97
N TYR A 133 -15.26 -18.34 -18.00
CA TYR A 133 -15.42 -19.80 -18.11
C TYR A 133 -16.25 -20.38 -16.95
N MET A 134 -16.00 -19.91 -15.71
CA MET A 134 -16.78 -20.35 -14.55
C MET A 134 -18.23 -19.90 -14.61
N ALA A 135 -18.51 -18.70 -15.13
CA ALA A 135 -19.85 -18.20 -15.31
C ALA A 135 -20.64 -19.04 -16.34
N ASP A 136 -20.00 -19.37 -17.46
CA ASP A 136 -20.62 -20.10 -18.57
C ASP A 136 -20.82 -21.58 -18.23
N ASN A 137 -19.77 -22.28 -17.77
CA ASN A 137 -19.80 -23.75 -17.61
C ASN A 137 -20.36 -24.21 -16.25
N TRP A 138 -20.21 -23.39 -15.16
CA TRP A 138 -20.68 -23.75 -13.84
C TRP A 138 -21.95 -23.00 -13.43
N GLY A 139 -22.48 -22.15 -14.33
CA GLY A 139 -23.69 -21.40 -14.09
C GLY A 139 -23.55 -20.27 -13.06
N TRP A 140 -22.34 -19.82 -12.75
CA TRP A 140 -22.08 -18.76 -11.77
C TRP A 140 -22.27 -17.38 -12.40
N LYS A 141 -23.51 -17.09 -12.82
CA LYS A 141 -23.89 -15.85 -13.52
C LYS A 141 -23.48 -14.55 -12.80
N PHE A 142 -23.25 -14.58 -11.50
CA PHE A 142 -22.77 -13.43 -10.74
C PHE A 142 -21.33 -13.06 -11.09
N LEU A 143 -20.58 -13.92 -11.79
CA LEU A 143 -19.23 -13.64 -12.30
C LEU A 143 -19.26 -13.16 -13.76
N ASP A 144 -20.41 -13.22 -14.43
CA ASP A 144 -20.59 -12.83 -15.83
C ASP A 144 -20.70 -11.30 -15.96
N HIS A 145 -19.57 -10.65 -15.77
CA HIS A 145 -19.43 -9.20 -15.89
C HIS A 145 -18.17 -8.84 -16.68
N SER A 146 -18.22 -7.70 -17.36
CA SER A 146 -17.02 -7.12 -17.98
C SER A 146 -16.12 -6.50 -16.89
N TRP A 147 -15.32 -7.35 -16.22
CA TRP A 147 -14.49 -6.96 -15.09
C TRP A 147 -13.49 -5.82 -15.38
N ILE A 148 -13.09 -5.69 -16.65
CA ILE A 148 -12.12 -4.66 -17.08
C ILE A 148 -12.80 -3.56 -17.89
N GLY A 149 -13.86 -3.88 -18.65
CA GLY A 149 -14.54 -2.93 -19.54
C GLY A 149 -15.61 -2.07 -18.88
N ASP A 150 -16.15 -2.46 -17.72
CA ASP A 150 -17.14 -1.68 -16.99
C ASP A 150 -16.46 -0.89 -15.85
N PRO A 151 -16.60 0.44 -15.79
CA PRO A 151 -15.94 1.27 -14.77
C PRO A 151 -16.19 0.85 -13.32
N LYS A 152 -17.38 0.30 -13.04
CA LYS A 152 -17.73 -0.18 -11.69
C LYS A 152 -16.96 -1.45 -11.34
N TYR A 153 -16.94 -2.42 -12.24
CA TYR A 153 -16.25 -3.70 -12.00
C TYR A 153 -14.73 -3.55 -12.11
N SER A 154 -14.23 -2.68 -13.00
CA SER A 154 -12.81 -2.36 -13.09
C SER A 154 -12.26 -1.80 -11.77
N PHE A 155 -13.01 -0.92 -11.10
CA PHE A 155 -12.62 -0.42 -9.79
C PHE A 155 -12.49 -1.56 -8.76
N ILE A 156 -13.45 -2.49 -8.75
CA ILE A 156 -13.41 -3.66 -7.85
C ILE A 156 -12.24 -4.58 -8.21
N ALA A 157 -11.99 -4.81 -9.50
CA ALA A 157 -10.88 -5.63 -9.97
C ALA A 157 -9.53 -5.05 -9.49
N ILE A 158 -9.31 -3.75 -9.67
CA ILE A 158 -8.10 -3.06 -9.18
C ILE A 158 -7.97 -3.22 -7.66
N MET A 159 -9.07 -3.08 -6.89
CA MET A 159 -9.06 -3.26 -5.44
C MET A 159 -8.65 -4.68 -5.03
N ILE A 160 -9.18 -5.70 -5.70
CA ILE A 160 -8.86 -7.11 -5.43
C ILE A 160 -7.35 -7.36 -5.63
N VAL A 161 -6.81 -6.92 -6.77
CA VAL A 161 -5.39 -7.13 -7.11
C VAL A 161 -4.48 -6.39 -6.14
N ALA A 162 -4.76 -5.13 -5.87
CA ALA A 162 -3.96 -4.31 -4.95
C ALA A 162 -4.01 -4.84 -3.51
N ALA A 163 -5.19 -5.21 -3.02
CA ALA A 163 -5.35 -5.77 -1.68
C ALA A 163 -4.65 -7.14 -1.56
N TRP A 164 -4.76 -8.00 -2.58
CA TRP A 164 -4.07 -9.29 -2.63
C TRP A 164 -2.55 -9.13 -2.54
N GLY A 165 -1.97 -8.18 -3.26
CA GLY A 165 -0.53 -7.88 -3.20
C GLY A 165 -0.09 -7.29 -1.86
N ALA A 166 -0.89 -6.40 -1.25
CA ALA A 166 -0.52 -5.68 -0.03
C ALA A 166 -0.78 -6.47 1.27
N ALA A 167 -1.86 -7.27 1.30
CA ALA A 167 -2.35 -7.90 2.53
C ALA A 167 -1.30 -8.77 3.24
N GLY A 168 -0.51 -9.53 2.49
CA GLY A 168 0.52 -10.42 3.05
C GLY A 168 1.64 -9.66 3.76
N TYR A 169 2.08 -8.54 3.20
CA TYR A 169 3.10 -7.69 3.80
C TYR A 169 2.61 -7.05 5.10
N LEU A 170 1.44 -6.43 5.05
CA LEU A 170 0.84 -5.79 6.23
C LEU A 170 0.51 -6.82 7.31
N MET A 171 0.06 -8.01 6.93
CA MET A 171 -0.21 -9.12 7.84
C MET A 171 1.02 -9.48 8.69
N ILE A 172 2.21 -9.52 8.11
CA ILE A 172 3.45 -9.82 8.87
C ILE A 172 3.71 -8.76 9.94
N ILE A 173 3.49 -7.48 9.63
CA ILE A 173 3.65 -6.37 10.58
C ILE A 173 2.65 -6.53 11.73
N TYR A 174 1.38 -6.80 11.41
CA TYR A 174 0.36 -7.06 12.43
C TYR A 174 0.67 -8.29 13.29
N MET A 175 1.14 -9.38 12.68
CA MET A 175 1.53 -10.59 13.43
C MET A 175 2.67 -10.31 14.41
N ALA A 176 3.68 -9.55 14.00
CA ALA A 176 4.77 -9.16 14.89
C ALA A 176 4.27 -8.34 16.09
N ALA A 177 3.35 -7.40 15.86
CA ALA A 177 2.75 -6.61 16.92
C ALA A 177 1.85 -7.46 17.85
N LEU A 178 1.06 -8.38 17.30
CA LEU A 178 0.21 -9.31 18.07
C LEU A 178 1.02 -10.23 18.99
N GLN A 179 2.21 -10.66 18.54
CA GLN A 179 3.15 -11.46 19.35
C GLN A 179 3.78 -10.65 20.48
N GLY A 180 3.90 -9.33 20.31
CA GLY A 180 4.40 -8.42 21.34
C GLY A 180 3.40 -8.12 22.47
N VAL A 181 2.13 -8.50 22.34
CA VAL A 181 1.10 -8.27 23.37
C VAL A 181 1.32 -9.23 24.54
N PRO A 182 1.57 -8.74 25.77
CA PRO A 182 1.82 -9.59 26.94
C PRO A 182 0.66 -10.53 27.25
N ALA A 183 0.95 -11.83 27.43
CA ALA A 183 -0.07 -12.86 27.67
C ALA A 183 -0.82 -12.64 28.97
N ASN A 184 -0.13 -12.13 30.01
CA ASN A 184 -0.72 -11.83 31.32
C ASN A 184 -1.89 -10.83 31.26
N LEU A 185 -1.87 -9.87 30.32
CA LEU A 185 -2.98 -8.93 30.15
C LEU A 185 -4.23 -9.61 29.58
N LYS A 186 -4.02 -10.54 28.64
CA LYS A 186 -5.12 -11.33 28.05
C LYS A 186 -5.71 -12.32 29.07
N GLU A 187 -4.86 -12.92 29.89
CA GLU A 187 -5.27 -13.85 30.97
C GLU A 187 -6.04 -13.12 32.07
N ALA A 188 -5.54 -11.97 32.53
CA ALA A 188 -6.22 -11.14 33.53
C ALA A 188 -7.63 -10.74 33.05
N ALA A 189 -7.74 -10.26 31.81
CA ALA A 189 -9.05 -9.92 31.24
C ALA A 189 -10.00 -11.11 31.16
N SER A 190 -9.48 -12.30 30.86
CA SER A 190 -10.32 -13.54 30.84
C SER A 190 -10.77 -13.93 32.21
N ILE A 191 -9.95 -13.69 33.28
CA ILE A 191 -10.35 -13.91 34.67
C ILE A 191 -11.45 -12.92 35.09
N ASP A 192 -11.34 -11.65 34.61
CA ASP A 192 -12.35 -10.61 34.84
C ASP A 192 -13.64 -10.83 34.02
N GLY A 193 -13.75 -11.93 33.28
CA GLY A 193 -14.94 -12.31 32.52
C GLY A 193 -15.05 -11.69 31.13
N ALA A 194 -13.98 -11.10 30.59
CA ALA A 194 -13.99 -10.59 29.21
C ALA A 194 -14.04 -11.75 28.21
N ASP A 195 -14.96 -11.67 27.24
CA ASP A 195 -14.99 -12.57 26.11
C ASP A 195 -13.87 -12.26 25.09
N SER A 196 -13.70 -13.12 24.08
CA SER A 196 -12.65 -12.97 23.07
C SER A 196 -12.76 -11.67 22.26
N TRP A 197 -13.99 -11.19 22.02
CA TRP A 197 -14.24 -9.95 21.30
C TRP A 197 -13.87 -8.72 22.16
N GLN A 198 -14.26 -8.72 23.43
CA GLN A 198 -13.91 -7.69 24.39
C GLN A 198 -12.40 -7.63 24.63
N ASN A 199 -11.75 -8.79 24.79
CA ASN A 199 -10.31 -8.91 24.94
C ASN A 199 -9.59 -8.32 23.70
N PHE A 200 -10.03 -8.66 22.50
CA PHE A 200 -9.44 -8.11 21.28
C PHE A 200 -9.59 -6.59 21.21
N TRP A 201 -10.80 -6.05 21.31
CA TRP A 201 -11.03 -4.62 21.08
C TRP A 201 -10.57 -3.72 22.24
N LYS A 202 -10.64 -4.19 23.49
CA LYS A 202 -10.29 -3.37 24.66
C LYS A 202 -8.83 -3.49 25.08
N ILE A 203 -8.16 -4.60 24.73
CA ILE A 203 -6.78 -4.86 25.17
C ILE A 203 -5.83 -4.99 23.98
N VAL A 204 -6.06 -5.95 23.08
CA VAL A 204 -5.13 -6.25 22.00
C VAL A 204 -5.04 -5.09 21.00
N PHE A 205 -6.19 -4.63 20.51
CA PHE A 205 -6.26 -3.60 19.46
C PHE A 205 -5.60 -2.28 19.86
N PRO A 206 -5.81 -1.71 21.07
CA PRO A 206 -5.08 -0.53 21.51
C PRO A 206 -3.56 -0.75 21.63
N LEU A 207 -3.13 -1.93 22.09
CA LEU A 207 -1.72 -2.24 22.28
C LEU A 207 -0.95 -2.38 20.95
N ILE A 208 -1.62 -2.79 19.88
CA ILE A 208 -1.02 -2.84 18.53
C ILE A 208 -1.17 -1.53 17.76
N GLY A 209 -1.60 -0.44 18.39
CA GLY A 209 -1.86 0.85 17.75
C GLY A 209 -0.68 1.39 16.94
N HIS A 210 0.55 1.17 17.39
CA HIS A 210 1.77 1.52 16.65
C HIS A 210 1.87 0.78 15.31
N ALA A 211 1.50 -0.50 15.26
CA ALA A 211 1.50 -1.27 14.02
C ALA A 211 0.40 -0.79 13.06
N ILE A 212 -0.78 -0.43 13.60
CA ILE A 212 -1.87 0.15 12.80
C ILE A 212 -1.38 1.43 12.12
N THR A 213 -0.71 2.32 12.86
CA THR A 213 -0.16 3.56 12.29
C THR A 213 0.84 3.29 11.16
N ILE A 214 1.76 2.34 11.37
CA ILE A 214 2.75 1.94 10.35
C ILE A 214 2.06 1.38 9.10
N CYS A 215 1.11 0.46 9.28
CA CYS A 215 0.40 -0.18 8.18
C CYS A 215 -0.46 0.81 7.39
N VAL A 216 -1.18 1.71 8.07
CA VAL A 216 -1.97 2.76 7.44
C VAL A 216 -1.08 3.72 6.66
N PHE A 217 0.03 4.17 7.25
CA PHE A 217 0.98 5.05 6.57
C PHE A 217 1.60 4.39 5.32
N TRP A 218 1.99 3.12 5.43
CA TRP A 218 2.50 2.36 4.30
C TRP A 218 1.46 2.22 3.19
N ALA A 219 0.22 1.86 3.54
CA ALA A 219 -0.86 1.70 2.57
C ALA A 219 -1.25 3.03 1.89
N LEU A 220 -1.23 4.15 2.63
CA LEU A 220 -1.41 5.49 2.06
C LEU A 220 -0.31 5.82 1.04
N ASN A 221 0.95 5.60 1.41
CA ASN A 221 2.07 5.87 0.52
C ASN A 221 2.00 5.00 -0.75
N ALA A 222 1.77 3.69 -0.61
CA ALA A 222 1.62 2.78 -1.73
C ALA A 222 0.39 3.12 -2.60
N GLY A 223 -0.71 3.51 -1.97
CA GLY A 223 -1.94 3.88 -2.67
C GLY A 223 -1.77 5.11 -3.56
N PHE A 224 -1.08 6.15 -3.11
CA PHE A 224 -0.79 7.34 -3.94
C PHE A 224 0.25 7.10 -5.03
N GLN A 225 1.03 6.03 -4.94
CA GLN A 225 2.05 5.65 -5.94
C GLN A 225 1.56 4.55 -6.89
N VAL A 226 0.27 4.19 -6.84
CA VAL A 226 -0.26 3.13 -7.69
C VAL A 226 -0.16 3.51 -9.17
N PHE A 227 0.50 2.68 -9.94
CA PHE A 227 0.62 2.78 -11.40
C PHE A 227 0.50 1.42 -12.05
N ASP A 228 1.30 0.45 -11.59
CA ASP A 228 1.47 -0.85 -12.23
C ASP A 228 0.17 -1.63 -12.39
N VAL A 229 -0.65 -1.67 -11.36
CA VAL A 229 -1.95 -2.40 -11.37
C VAL A 229 -2.92 -1.76 -12.35
N ILE A 230 -2.97 -0.42 -12.42
CA ILE A 230 -3.87 0.31 -13.32
C ILE A 230 -3.41 0.16 -14.77
N TYR A 231 -2.09 0.13 -14.99
CA TYR A 231 -1.51 -0.01 -16.34
C TYR A 231 -1.64 -1.42 -16.91
N THR A 232 -1.67 -2.46 -16.05
CA THR A 232 -1.66 -3.87 -16.47
C THR A 232 -3.05 -4.51 -16.56
N LEU A 233 -4.06 -3.90 -15.96
CA LEU A 233 -5.47 -4.30 -16.06
C LEU A 233 -6.20 -3.52 -17.14
#